data_822b6d61e2281a9342006342e5029d23
#
_entry.id   822b6d61e2281a9342006342e5029d23
#
_cell.length_a   1.000
_cell.length_b   1.000
_cell.length_c   1.000
_cell.angle_alpha   90.00
_cell.angle_beta   90.00
_cell.angle_gamma   90.00
#
_symmetry.space_group_name_H-M   'P 1'
#
loop_
_entity.id
_entity.type
_entity.pdbx_description
1 polymer ?
#
loop_
_entity_poly.entity_id
_entity_poly.type
_entity_poly.pdbx_seq_one_letter_code
_entity_poly.pdbx_strand_id
1 'polypeptide(L)'
;LYNGVQMLTTKMDEANSGFRQLVEGQKAFNSGLTKLIAGIDQLQSGLNQAAAGEGQAIKNLPSMAQGLDSLADAQSQLKSGFTDMHEQMDKLTSGLDDAVNGLNKVSDGLDDAGTFLNELSQTNSSLAGFYIPDQALRDKSFQQSIDNYMSRDRKMTKIDVVFDVNPYSETALNQIEDIKAAVKRAAKGTPLENATVAVGGVSSVFHDLDHISDADYNRTASFMLIGIGIVLITLFRSLIMPIYVIASLILTYFTAIGVSEAIFVNGLGYTGLNWAIPFFSFVMVIALGVDYSIFLMDRFNEYRGQPVKEAMLSAMKNMGTVIMSAAIILGGTFAAMMPSGVVTLMEIATIIIIALLLYTLFVLPLFIPVLVRTFGKANWWPFIYKENE
;
A
#
# COMPACT_ATOMS: atom_id res chain seq x y z
N LEU A 1 6.63 40.65 0.09
CA LEU A 1 7.56 39.89 0.95
C LEU A 1 6.99 39.69 2.36
N TYR A 2 6.55 40.76 3.06
CA TYR A 2 6.00 40.67 4.42
C TYR A 2 4.82 39.70 4.52
N ASN A 3 3.84 39.80 3.61
CA ASN A 3 2.70 38.86 3.57
C ASN A 3 3.12 37.39 3.27
N GLY A 4 4.18 37.23 2.49
CA GLY A 4 4.74 35.89 2.22
C GLY A 4 5.40 35.28 3.46
N VAL A 5 6.12 36.09 4.22
CA VAL A 5 6.75 35.65 5.49
C VAL A 5 5.69 35.32 6.54
N GLN A 6 4.63 36.10 6.68
CA GLN A 6 3.53 35.80 7.59
C GLN A 6 2.81 34.49 7.20
N MET A 7 2.57 34.30 5.90
CA MET A 7 1.98 33.06 5.42
C MET A 7 2.88 31.84 5.72
N LEU A 8 4.19 32.01 5.55
CA LEU A 8 5.16 30.95 5.87
C LEU A 8 5.16 30.62 7.37
N THR A 9 5.14 31.65 8.24
CA THR A 9 5.05 31.46 9.70
C THR A 9 3.79 30.68 10.07
N THR A 10 2.64 31.06 9.53
CA THR A 10 1.37 30.33 9.79
C THR A 10 1.46 28.86 9.36
N LYS A 11 2.04 28.59 8.18
CA LYS A 11 2.22 27.22 7.69
C LYS A 11 3.23 26.41 8.52
N MET A 12 4.25 27.06 9.08
CA MET A 12 5.18 26.45 10.02
C MET A 12 4.50 26.10 11.35
N ASP A 13 3.62 26.94 11.86
CA ASP A 13 2.84 26.66 13.07
C ASP A 13 1.86 25.49 12.88
N GLU A 14 1.20 25.42 11.71
CA GLU A 14 0.36 24.28 11.34
C GLU A 14 1.17 22.98 11.27
N ALA A 15 2.34 23.01 10.63
CA ALA A 15 3.24 21.86 10.56
C ALA A 15 3.72 21.42 11.96
N ASN A 16 4.08 22.38 12.81
CA ASN A 16 4.50 22.12 14.20
C ASN A 16 3.36 21.50 15.01
N SER A 17 2.12 21.96 14.82
CA SER A 17 0.94 21.34 15.44
C SER A 17 0.76 19.89 14.98
N GLY A 18 0.94 19.63 13.69
CA GLY A 18 0.90 18.28 13.12
C GLY A 18 1.98 17.36 13.71
N PHE A 19 3.20 17.86 13.88
CA PHE A 19 4.27 17.12 14.55
C PHE A 19 3.96 16.80 16.01
N ARG A 20 3.33 17.72 16.76
CA ARG A 20 2.90 17.44 18.13
C ARG A 20 1.85 16.34 18.18
N GLN A 21 0.87 16.33 17.29
CA GLN A 21 -0.11 15.24 17.17
C GLN A 21 0.55 13.91 16.82
N LEU A 22 1.56 13.92 15.95
CA LEU A 22 2.33 12.72 15.61
C LEU A 22 3.09 12.17 16.83
N VAL A 23 3.73 13.05 17.63
CA VAL A 23 4.41 12.64 18.87
C VAL A 23 3.41 12.04 19.88
N GLU A 24 2.22 12.61 20.01
CA GLU A 24 1.19 12.03 20.89
C GLU A 24 0.70 10.67 20.37
N GLY A 25 0.48 10.53 19.07
CA GLY A 25 0.15 9.27 18.43
C GLY A 25 1.24 8.22 18.65
N GLN A 26 2.50 8.61 18.54
CA GLN A 26 3.67 7.78 18.81
C GLN A 26 3.70 7.28 20.27
N LYS A 27 3.42 8.17 21.23
CA LYS A 27 3.35 7.78 22.67
C LYS A 27 2.23 6.77 22.92
N ALA A 28 1.07 6.97 22.30
CA ALA A 28 -0.04 6.02 22.38
C ALA A 28 0.31 4.66 21.77
N PHE A 29 0.99 4.66 20.63
CA PHE A 29 1.49 3.45 19.99
C PHE A 29 2.48 2.69 20.88
N ASN A 30 3.45 3.38 21.47
CA ASN A 30 4.39 2.78 22.42
C ASN A 30 3.69 2.14 23.63
N SER A 31 2.65 2.80 24.17
CA SER A 31 1.83 2.21 25.23
C SER A 31 1.12 0.93 24.77
N GLY A 32 0.63 0.90 23.54
CA GLY A 32 0.06 -0.29 22.93
C GLY A 32 1.06 -1.44 22.82
N LEU A 33 2.29 -1.15 22.38
CA LEU A 33 3.37 -2.14 22.32
C LEU A 33 3.72 -2.73 23.70
N THR A 34 3.77 -1.90 24.75
CA THR A 34 4.01 -2.39 26.12
C THR A 34 2.93 -3.38 26.55
N LYS A 35 1.65 -3.11 26.23
CA LYS A 35 0.55 -4.04 26.52
C LYS A 35 0.67 -5.35 25.72
N LEU A 36 1.11 -5.25 24.48
CA LEU A 36 1.34 -6.43 23.63
C LEU A 36 2.47 -7.30 24.18
N ILE A 37 3.57 -6.70 24.65
CA ILE A 37 4.67 -7.42 25.31
C ILE A 37 4.14 -8.20 26.50
N ALA A 38 3.35 -7.57 27.37
CA ALA A 38 2.76 -8.24 28.52
C ALA A 38 1.83 -9.42 28.13
N GLY A 39 1.08 -9.27 27.05
CA GLY A 39 0.25 -10.36 26.51
C GLY A 39 1.07 -11.55 26.00
N ILE A 40 2.20 -11.29 25.35
CA ILE A 40 3.15 -12.32 24.91
C ILE A 40 3.75 -13.06 26.12
N ASP A 41 4.08 -12.37 27.20
CA ASP A 41 4.55 -12.99 28.44
C ASP A 41 3.53 -13.96 29.04
N GLN A 42 2.26 -13.57 29.07
CA GLN A 42 1.18 -14.46 29.53
C GLN A 42 1.03 -15.70 28.65
N LEU A 43 1.11 -15.52 27.32
CA LEU A 43 1.02 -16.63 26.38
C LEU A 43 2.21 -17.58 26.52
N GLN A 44 3.41 -17.06 26.71
CA GLN A 44 4.61 -17.86 26.99
C GLN A 44 4.47 -18.68 28.30
N SER A 45 3.94 -18.03 29.34
CA SER A 45 3.67 -18.73 30.62
C SER A 45 2.65 -19.86 30.46
N GLY A 46 1.57 -19.60 29.70
CA GLY A 46 0.56 -20.61 29.39
C GLY A 46 1.11 -21.79 28.59
N LEU A 47 1.97 -21.53 27.61
CA LEU A 47 2.65 -22.56 26.83
C LEU A 47 3.58 -23.42 27.68
N ASN A 48 4.33 -22.78 28.59
CA ASN A 48 5.20 -23.51 29.51
C ASN A 48 4.39 -24.41 30.48
N GLN A 49 3.22 -23.92 30.93
CA GLN A 49 2.31 -24.73 31.75
C GLN A 49 1.71 -25.90 30.94
N ALA A 50 1.31 -25.66 29.69
CA ALA A 50 0.82 -26.71 28.82
C ALA A 50 1.91 -27.76 28.53
N ALA A 51 3.14 -27.33 28.23
CA ALA A 51 4.28 -28.22 28.03
C ALA A 51 4.60 -29.04 29.28
N ALA A 52 4.51 -28.42 30.48
CA ALA A 52 4.72 -29.11 31.77
C ALA A 52 3.60 -30.13 32.08
N GLY A 53 2.33 -29.77 31.79
CA GLY A 53 1.17 -30.65 31.99
C GLY A 53 1.19 -31.86 31.04
N GLU A 54 1.56 -31.64 29.79
CA GLU A 54 1.67 -32.72 28.81
C GLU A 54 2.91 -33.61 29.02
N GLY A 55 3.95 -33.09 29.63
CA GLY A 55 5.12 -33.91 30.00
C GLY A 55 4.77 -35.12 30.86
N GLN A 56 3.65 -35.09 31.61
CA GLN A 56 3.09 -36.25 32.31
C GLN A 56 2.25 -37.17 31.40
N ALA A 57 1.59 -36.63 30.38
CA ALA A 57 0.81 -37.39 29.39
C ALA A 57 1.67 -37.91 28.22
N ILE A 58 2.83 -37.31 28.00
CA ILE A 58 3.68 -37.46 26.79
C ILE A 58 4.81 -38.49 26.97
N LYS A 59 4.70 -39.45 27.87
CA LYS A 59 5.64 -40.58 27.76
C LYS A 59 5.67 -41.23 26.36
N ASN A 60 4.71 -40.92 25.51
CA ASN A 60 4.58 -41.42 24.12
C ASN A 60 4.65 -40.37 23.02
N LEU A 61 4.91 -39.06 23.30
CA LEU A 61 4.89 -37.98 22.27
C LEU A 61 6.05 -36.99 22.41
N PRO A 62 7.31 -37.43 22.29
CA PRO A 62 8.48 -36.53 22.40
C PRO A 62 8.47 -35.38 21.36
N SER A 63 7.91 -35.65 20.18
CA SER A 63 7.86 -34.68 19.09
C SER A 63 6.96 -33.47 19.37
N MET A 64 5.91 -33.67 20.22
CA MET A 64 4.98 -32.59 20.54
C MET A 64 5.56 -31.67 21.62
N ALA A 65 6.31 -32.22 22.59
CA ALA A 65 7.02 -31.44 23.56
C ALA A 65 8.09 -30.54 22.90
N GLN A 66 8.87 -31.10 21.96
CA GLN A 66 9.84 -30.33 21.19
C GLN A 66 9.19 -29.24 20.32
N GLY A 67 8.00 -29.51 19.77
CA GLY A 67 7.22 -28.50 19.04
C GLY A 67 6.77 -27.33 19.92
N LEU A 68 6.34 -27.64 21.15
CA LEU A 68 5.94 -26.62 22.14
C LEU A 68 7.14 -25.79 22.63
N ASP A 69 8.28 -26.41 22.85
CA ASP A 69 9.52 -25.71 23.18
C ASP A 69 9.94 -24.77 22.05
N SER A 70 9.90 -25.26 20.80
CA SER A 70 10.19 -24.41 19.62
C SER A 70 9.22 -23.23 19.48
N LEU A 71 7.95 -23.44 19.83
CA LEU A 71 6.96 -22.37 19.82
C LEU A 71 7.20 -21.35 20.95
N ALA A 72 7.60 -21.81 22.14
CA ALA A 72 7.97 -20.95 23.25
C ALA A 72 9.22 -20.11 22.92
N ASP A 73 10.22 -20.72 22.26
CA ASP A 73 11.42 -20.01 21.77
C ASP A 73 11.07 -18.96 20.71
N ALA A 74 10.24 -19.32 19.73
CA ALA A 74 9.79 -18.39 18.70
C ALA A 74 9.01 -17.20 19.31
N GLN A 75 8.20 -17.46 20.34
CA GLN A 75 7.47 -16.43 21.06
C GLN A 75 8.40 -15.52 21.86
N SER A 76 9.46 -16.08 22.44
CA SER A 76 10.48 -15.32 23.15
C SER A 76 11.25 -14.39 22.19
N GLN A 77 11.59 -14.88 20.99
CA GLN A 77 12.20 -14.07 19.94
C GLN A 77 11.26 -12.95 19.46
N LEU A 78 9.98 -13.24 19.29
CA LEU A 78 8.98 -12.23 18.93
C LEU A 78 8.87 -11.14 20.00
N LYS A 79 8.84 -11.53 21.29
CA LYS A 79 8.87 -10.58 22.41
C LYS A 79 10.11 -9.68 22.35
N SER A 80 11.28 -10.26 22.12
CA SER A 80 12.53 -9.48 21.98
C SER A 80 12.42 -8.49 20.82
N GLY A 81 11.94 -8.93 19.66
CA GLY A 81 11.73 -8.05 18.51
C GLY A 81 10.78 -6.88 18.79
N PHE A 82 9.71 -7.11 19.54
CA PHE A 82 8.81 -6.02 19.99
C PHE A 82 9.47 -5.10 21.00
N THR A 83 10.34 -5.63 21.88
CA THR A 83 11.10 -4.80 22.81
C THR A 83 12.07 -3.88 22.06
N ASP A 84 12.80 -4.42 21.08
CA ASP A 84 13.71 -3.65 20.24
C ASP A 84 12.96 -2.57 19.42
N MET A 85 11.79 -2.93 18.89
CA MET A 85 10.92 -2.00 18.20
C MET A 85 10.41 -0.88 19.12
N HIS A 86 10.05 -1.21 20.36
CA HIS A 86 9.67 -0.22 21.37
C HIS A 86 10.80 0.78 21.64
N GLU A 87 12.03 0.29 21.83
CA GLU A 87 13.20 1.16 22.03
C GLU A 87 13.48 2.07 20.81
N GLN A 88 13.32 1.52 19.59
CA GLN A 88 13.44 2.33 18.38
C GLN A 88 12.34 3.40 18.27
N MET A 89 11.12 3.07 18.71
CA MET A 89 10.01 4.02 18.76
C MET A 89 10.25 5.14 19.79
N ASP A 90 10.84 4.85 20.93
CA ASP A 90 11.24 5.87 21.91
C ASP A 90 12.30 6.82 21.35
N LYS A 91 13.28 6.29 20.62
CA LYS A 91 14.28 7.11 19.89
C LYS A 91 13.62 7.98 18.82
N LEU A 92 12.65 7.43 18.08
CA LEU A 92 11.89 8.20 17.09
C LEU A 92 11.05 9.30 17.77
N THR A 93 10.39 8.99 18.87
CA THR A 93 9.63 9.99 19.65
C THR A 93 10.52 11.15 20.10
N SER A 94 11.70 10.84 20.64
CA SER A 94 12.68 11.85 21.03
C SER A 94 13.16 12.68 19.84
N GLY A 95 13.44 12.03 18.70
CA GLY A 95 13.83 12.74 17.48
C GLY A 95 12.72 13.65 16.92
N LEU A 96 11.45 13.24 17.07
CA LEU A 96 10.31 14.09 16.70
C LEU A 96 10.15 15.28 17.65
N ASP A 97 10.36 15.11 18.96
CA ASP A 97 10.36 16.22 19.92
C ASP A 97 11.49 17.24 19.62
N ASP A 98 12.67 16.75 19.24
CA ASP A 98 13.78 17.60 18.79
C ASP A 98 13.44 18.33 17.48
N ALA A 99 12.78 17.66 16.54
CA ALA A 99 12.31 18.29 15.29
C ALA A 99 11.27 19.37 15.56
N VAL A 100 10.32 19.15 16.47
CA VAL A 100 9.34 20.17 16.90
C VAL A 100 10.04 21.38 17.50
N ASN A 101 11.03 21.17 18.36
CA ASN A 101 11.81 22.26 18.94
C ASN A 101 12.63 23.02 17.88
N GLY A 102 13.16 22.30 16.89
CA GLY A 102 13.84 22.90 15.74
C GLY A 102 12.89 23.77 14.90
N LEU A 103 11.68 23.27 14.61
CA LEU A 103 10.65 24.02 13.89
C LEU A 103 10.19 25.27 14.63
N ASN A 104 10.05 25.22 15.96
CA ASN A 104 9.74 26.40 16.76
C ASN A 104 10.81 27.47 16.59
N LYS A 105 12.09 27.10 16.65
CA LYS A 105 13.20 28.03 16.44
C LYS A 105 13.20 28.66 15.03
N VAL A 106 12.83 27.87 14.02
CA VAL A 106 12.69 28.38 12.65
C VAL A 106 11.49 29.31 12.54
N SER A 107 10.37 29.02 13.21
CA SER A 107 9.19 29.88 13.26
C SER A 107 9.53 31.23 13.91
N ASP A 108 10.21 31.22 15.05
CA ASP A 108 10.66 32.41 15.73
C ASP A 108 11.60 33.27 14.84
N GLY A 109 12.55 32.60 14.16
CA GLY A 109 13.45 33.29 13.22
C GLY A 109 12.75 33.87 12.00
N LEU A 110 11.65 33.26 11.55
CA LEU A 110 10.81 33.79 10.46
C LEU A 110 9.97 34.98 10.92
N ASP A 111 9.49 34.99 12.15
CA ASP A 111 8.78 36.12 12.75
C ASP A 111 9.71 37.34 12.91
N ASP A 112 10.94 37.11 13.37
CA ASP A 112 11.97 38.14 13.43
C ASP A 112 12.29 38.72 12.05
N ALA A 113 12.46 37.84 11.05
CA ALA A 113 12.66 38.22 9.65
C ALA A 113 11.44 38.98 9.08
N GLY A 114 10.23 38.57 9.44
CA GLY A 114 8.98 39.24 9.05
C GLY A 114 8.89 40.68 9.64
N THR A 115 9.24 40.80 10.90
CA THR A 115 9.30 42.12 11.60
C THR A 115 10.33 43.05 10.94
N PHE A 116 11.53 42.52 10.66
CA PHE A 116 12.57 43.24 9.96
C PHE A 116 12.15 43.67 8.54
N LEU A 117 11.51 42.82 7.77
CA LEU A 117 11.00 43.14 6.42
C LEU A 117 9.85 44.16 6.47
N ASN A 118 9.03 44.13 7.52
CA ASN A 118 8.00 45.12 7.74
C ASN A 118 8.60 46.53 8.03
N GLU A 119 9.61 46.60 8.89
CA GLU A 119 10.37 47.83 9.15
C GLU A 119 11.04 48.34 7.87
N LEU A 120 11.62 47.44 7.06
CA LEU A 120 12.23 47.80 5.78
C LEU A 120 11.19 48.32 4.76
N SER A 121 9.97 47.72 4.73
CA SER A 121 8.88 48.15 3.84
C SER A 121 8.32 49.54 4.18
N GLN A 122 8.45 49.96 5.45
CA GLN A 122 8.06 51.28 5.92
C GLN A 122 9.13 52.34 5.67
N THR A 123 10.36 51.94 5.33
CA THR A 123 11.43 52.86 4.93
C THR A 123 11.24 53.21 3.45
N ASN A 124 10.85 54.43 3.18
CA ASN A 124 10.45 54.96 1.89
C ASN A 124 11.64 54.99 0.89
N SER A 125 11.98 53.86 0.29
CA SER A 125 13.01 53.75 -0.72
C SER A 125 12.45 53.00 -1.95
N SER A 126 12.13 53.78 -2.97
CA SER A 126 11.76 53.33 -4.31
C SER A 126 12.91 52.59 -5.02
N LEU A 127 13.25 51.40 -4.63
CA LEU A 127 14.19 50.53 -5.35
C LEU A 127 13.48 49.30 -5.84
N ALA A 128 13.38 49.18 -7.13
CA ALA A 128 12.90 47.99 -7.84
C ALA A 128 13.91 46.83 -7.70
N GLY A 129 14.03 46.25 -6.48
CA GLY A 129 14.91 45.15 -6.19
C GLY A 129 14.92 44.84 -4.69
N PHE A 130 14.93 43.56 -4.37
CA PHE A 130 15.08 43.09 -3.01
C PHE A 130 16.53 43.42 -2.56
N TYR A 131 16.70 44.42 -1.67
CA TYR A 131 18.00 44.78 -1.11
C TYR A 131 18.08 44.28 0.33
N ILE A 132 19.06 43.42 0.60
CA ILE A 132 19.41 43.01 1.94
C ILE A 132 20.63 43.84 2.35
N PRO A 133 20.55 44.62 3.44
CA PRO A 133 21.71 45.37 3.92
C PRO A 133 22.88 44.47 4.29
N ASP A 134 24.11 44.87 4.01
CA ASP A 134 25.31 44.10 4.34
C ASP A 134 25.40 43.74 5.84
N GLN A 135 24.79 44.56 6.70
CA GLN A 135 24.72 44.34 8.14
C GLN A 135 23.80 43.15 8.48
N ALA A 136 22.65 42.99 7.79
CA ALA A 136 21.73 41.85 7.96
C ALA A 136 22.35 40.56 7.42
N LEU A 137 23.13 40.64 6.33
CA LEU A 137 23.89 39.50 5.79
C LEU A 137 24.97 38.99 6.75
N ARG A 138 25.43 39.80 7.72
CA ARG A 138 26.43 39.42 8.72
C ARG A 138 25.81 39.01 10.06
N ASP A 139 24.51 39.20 10.23
CA ASP A 139 23.79 38.76 11.44
C ASP A 139 23.81 37.22 11.54
N LYS A 140 24.11 36.73 12.76
CA LYS A 140 24.21 35.25 12.99
C LYS A 140 22.92 34.51 12.75
N SER A 141 21.78 35.09 13.12
CA SER A 141 20.46 34.47 12.93
C SER A 141 20.10 34.43 11.47
N PHE A 142 20.42 35.47 10.70
CA PHE A 142 20.22 35.49 9.26
C PHE A 142 21.15 34.49 8.53
N GLN A 143 22.40 34.38 8.95
CA GLN A 143 23.36 33.42 8.43
C GLN A 143 22.89 31.97 8.73
N GLN A 144 22.39 31.69 9.93
CA GLN A 144 21.82 30.38 10.27
C GLN A 144 20.60 30.04 9.41
N SER A 145 19.73 31.02 9.15
CA SER A 145 18.58 30.84 8.26
C SER A 145 19.03 30.52 6.83
N ILE A 146 20.02 31.24 6.29
CA ILE A 146 20.59 30.96 4.99
C ILE A 146 21.24 29.59 4.97
N ASP A 147 21.98 29.17 5.99
CA ASP A 147 22.67 27.90 6.07
C ASP A 147 21.70 26.69 6.14
N ASN A 148 20.47 26.90 6.63
CA ASN A 148 19.42 25.90 6.63
C ASN A 148 18.81 25.67 5.24
N TYR A 149 18.75 26.70 4.40
CA TYR A 149 18.10 26.66 3.09
C TYR A 149 19.05 26.68 1.91
N MET A 150 20.34 26.92 2.13
CA MET A 150 21.36 26.92 1.09
C MET A 150 22.53 26.00 1.44
N SER A 151 23.13 25.39 0.42
CA SER A 151 24.37 24.64 0.59
C SER A 151 25.53 25.54 1.03
N ARG A 152 26.57 24.92 1.63
CA ARG A 152 27.77 25.66 2.09
C ARG A 152 28.49 26.42 0.98
N ASP A 153 28.45 25.89 -0.25
CA ASP A 153 29.02 26.49 -1.45
C ASP A 153 28.07 27.51 -2.13
N ARG A 154 26.87 27.74 -1.54
CA ARG A 154 25.84 28.64 -2.05
C ARG A 154 25.36 28.34 -3.47
N LYS A 155 25.55 27.12 -3.96
CA LYS A 155 25.14 26.68 -5.31
C LYS A 155 23.80 25.98 -5.35
N MET A 156 23.29 25.55 -4.20
CA MET A 156 22.00 24.89 -4.08
C MET A 156 21.14 25.64 -3.07
N THR A 157 19.86 25.78 -3.37
CA THR A 157 18.86 26.29 -2.43
C THR A 157 17.73 25.30 -2.29
N LYS A 158 17.18 25.19 -1.10
CA LYS A 158 16.04 24.37 -0.75
C LYS A 158 14.81 25.26 -0.55
N ILE A 159 13.69 24.85 -1.09
CA ILE A 159 12.39 25.47 -0.84
C ILE A 159 11.50 24.39 -0.25
N ASP A 160 10.98 24.62 0.95
CA ASP A 160 10.02 23.71 1.57
C ASP A 160 8.61 24.09 1.13
N VAL A 161 7.93 23.15 0.49
CA VAL A 161 6.53 23.27 0.07
C VAL A 161 5.69 22.37 0.97
N VAL A 162 4.78 22.96 1.72
CA VAL A 162 3.88 22.24 2.62
C VAL A 162 2.50 22.20 2.01
N PHE A 163 1.99 21.00 1.80
CA PHE A 163 0.63 20.79 1.33
C PHE A 163 -0.38 20.96 2.48
N ASP A 164 -1.57 21.45 2.18
CA ASP A 164 -2.72 21.49 3.07
C ASP A 164 -3.59 20.22 3.00
N VAL A 165 -3.13 19.23 2.22
CA VAL A 165 -3.77 17.93 2.03
C VAL A 165 -2.86 16.81 2.52
N ASN A 166 -3.43 15.63 2.68
CA ASN A 166 -2.66 14.43 3.04
C ASN A 166 -1.53 14.19 2.03
N PRO A 167 -0.25 14.10 2.44
CA PRO A 167 0.89 13.95 1.54
C PRO A 167 0.88 12.63 0.73
N TYR A 168 0.05 11.66 1.13
CA TYR A 168 -0.13 10.38 0.46
C TYR A 168 -1.34 10.36 -0.48
N SER A 169 -2.11 11.46 -0.55
CA SER A 169 -3.28 11.53 -1.42
C SER A 169 -2.87 11.72 -2.89
N GLU A 170 -3.69 11.20 -3.79
CA GLU A 170 -3.52 11.39 -5.24
C GLU A 170 -3.42 12.87 -5.61
N THR A 171 -4.18 13.73 -4.92
CA THR A 171 -4.10 15.19 -5.10
C THR A 171 -2.71 15.73 -4.81
N ALA A 172 -2.05 15.28 -3.73
CA ALA A 172 -0.69 15.71 -3.40
C ALA A 172 0.35 15.16 -4.39
N LEU A 173 0.17 13.91 -4.84
CA LEU A 173 1.06 13.26 -5.81
C LEU A 173 1.03 14.00 -7.16
N ASN A 174 -0.16 14.32 -7.66
CA ASN A 174 -0.34 15.03 -8.92
C ASN A 174 0.22 16.46 -8.90
N GLN A 175 0.29 17.12 -7.74
CA GLN A 175 0.89 18.45 -7.60
C GLN A 175 2.42 18.47 -7.76
N ILE A 176 3.10 17.33 -7.69
CA ILE A 176 4.58 17.26 -7.83
C ILE A 176 5.04 17.76 -9.21
N GLU A 177 4.37 17.34 -10.27
CA GLU A 177 4.71 17.81 -11.62
C GLU A 177 4.37 19.29 -11.81
N ASP A 178 3.28 19.76 -11.22
CA ASP A 178 2.89 21.19 -11.26
C ASP A 178 3.93 22.06 -10.55
N ILE A 179 4.48 21.60 -9.41
CA ILE A 179 5.56 22.27 -8.69
C ILE A 179 6.82 22.33 -9.56
N LYS A 180 7.24 21.22 -10.17
CA LYS A 180 8.39 21.18 -11.08
C LYS A 180 8.20 22.16 -12.25
N ALA A 181 7.02 22.17 -12.84
CA ALA A 181 6.67 23.07 -13.94
C ALA A 181 6.64 24.54 -13.48
N ALA A 182 6.10 24.84 -12.31
CA ALA A 182 6.05 26.19 -11.75
C ALA A 182 7.45 26.75 -11.50
N VAL A 183 8.34 25.96 -10.88
CA VAL A 183 9.73 26.36 -10.64
C VAL A 183 10.46 26.62 -11.97
N LYS A 184 10.30 25.73 -12.97
CA LYS A 184 10.90 25.94 -14.29
C LYS A 184 10.37 27.23 -14.98
N ARG A 185 9.06 27.50 -14.87
CA ARG A 185 8.48 28.76 -15.39
C ARG A 185 9.04 29.98 -14.68
N ALA A 186 9.16 29.91 -13.36
CA ALA A 186 9.70 31.01 -12.56
C ALA A 186 11.19 31.28 -12.82
N ALA A 187 11.97 30.24 -13.11
CA ALA A 187 13.40 30.35 -13.43
C ALA A 187 13.67 30.92 -14.83
N LYS A 188 12.70 30.83 -15.75
CA LYS A 188 12.87 31.27 -17.14
C LYS A 188 13.15 32.79 -17.22
N GLY A 189 14.19 33.17 -17.97
CA GLY A 189 14.63 34.57 -18.10
C GLY A 189 15.39 35.10 -16.87
N THR A 190 15.73 34.24 -15.92
CA THR A 190 16.54 34.57 -14.75
C THR A 190 17.93 33.89 -14.81
N PRO A 191 18.89 34.27 -13.98
CA PRO A 191 20.16 33.53 -13.86
C PRO A 191 20.01 32.05 -13.48
N LEU A 192 18.82 31.65 -13.01
CA LEU A 192 18.49 30.28 -12.59
C LEU A 192 17.83 29.45 -13.72
N GLU A 193 17.72 29.97 -14.96
CA GLU A 193 17.07 29.29 -16.08
C GLU A 193 17.67 27.90 -16.35
N ASN A 194 18.98 27.76 -16.19
CA ASN A 194 19.69 26.49 -16.39
C ASN A 194 19.93 25.72 -15.07
N ALA A 195 19.29 26.11 -13.98
CA ALA A 195 19.43 25.40 -12.72
C ALA A 195 18.73 24.03 -12.77
N THR A 196 19.37 23.04 -12.19
CA THR A 196 18.76 21.71 -12.02
C THR A 196 17.70 21.79 -10.91
N VAL A 197 16.46 21.47 -11.26
CA VAL A 197 15.34 21.40 -10.31
C VAL A 197 15.11 19.96 -9.93
N ALA A 198 15.21 19.65 -8.66
CA ALA A 198 14.83 18.36 -8.09
C ALA A 198 13.75 18.59 -7.02
N VAL A 199 12.73 17.74 -7.01
CA VAL A 199 11.71 17.73 -5.97
C VAL A 199 11.92 16.46 -5.15
N GLY A 200 11.95 16.62 -3.83
CA GLY A 200 12.09 15.52 -2.88
C GLY A 200 11.02 15.60 -1.80
N GLY A 201 11.03 14.65 -0.90
CA GLY A 201 10.05 14.54 0.18
C GLY A 201 9.06 13.40 -0.02
N VAL A 202 8.17 13.23 0.96
CA VAL A 202 7.26 12.07 1.02
C VAL A 202 6.41 11.97 -0.25
N SER A 203 5.71 13.03 -0.63
CA SER A 203 4.83 13.02 -1.81
C SER A 203 5.59 12.77 -3.11
N SER A 204 6.82 13.30 -3.25
CA SER A 204 7.66 13.03 -4.43
C SER A 204 8.07 11.56 -4.53
N VAL A 205 8.46 10.94 -3.41
CA VAL A 205 8.81 9.51 -3.39
C VAL A 205 7.61 8.65 -3.75
N PHE A 206 6.43 8.95 -3.21
CA PHE A 206 5.21 8.20 -3.54
C PHE A 206 4.74 8.43 -4.97
N HIS A 207 4.89 9.64 -5.51
CA HIS A 207 4.66 9.93 -6.92
C HIS A 207 5.57 9.10 -7.85
N ASP A 208 6.87 9.02 -7.52
CA ASP A 208 7.81 8.23 -8.30
C ASP A 208 7.52 6.73 -8.20
N LEU A 209 7.12 6.25 -6.99
CA LEU A 209 6.69 4.86 -6.79
C LEU A 209 5.42 4.52 -7.56
N ASP A 210 4.45 5.42 -7.60
CA ASP A 210 3.22 5.27 -8.37
C ASP A 210 3.51 5.13 -9.87
N HIS A 211 4.32 6.03 -10.40
CA HIS A 211 4.75 6.01 -11.81
C HIS A 211 5.54 4.73 -12.19
N ILE A 212 6.45 4.29 -11.31
CA ILE A 212 7.20 3.04 -11.51
C ILE A 212 6.25 1.84 -11.41
N SER A 213 5.33 1.87 -10.44
CA SER A 213 4.35 0.82 -10.23
C SER A 213 3.46 0.61 -11.45
N ASP A 214 2.97 1.68 -12.07
CA ASP A 214 2.13 1.60 -13.27
C ASP A 214 2.85 0.94 -14.45
N ALA A 215 4.11 1.30 -14.67
CA ALA A 215 4.92 0.70 -15.74
C ALA A 215 5.22 -0.78 -15.47
N ASP A 216 5.57 -1.10 -14.23
CA ASP A 216 5.86 -2.47 -13.80
C ASP A 216 4.60 -3.33 -13.68
N TYR A 217 3.46 -2.73 -13.30
CA TYR A 217 2.16 -3.41 -13.28
C TYR A 217 1.80 -3.96 -14.65
N ASN A 218 1.81 -3.13 -15.67
CA ASN A 218 1.45 -3.56 -17.03
C ASN A 218 2.38 -4.67 -17.56
N ARG A 219 3.67 -4.55 -17.30
CA ARG A 219 4.64 -5.56 -17.70
C ARG A 219 4.44 -6.87 -16.93
N THR A 220 4.35 -6.80 -15.62
CA THR A 220 4.22 -7.97 -14.74
C THR A 220 2.87 -8.65 -14.95
N ALA A 221 1.78 -7.90 -15.07
CA ALA A 221 0.45 -8.44 -15.37
C ALA A 221 0.46 -9.19 -16.71
N SER A 222 1.09 -8.62 -17.74
CA SER A 222 1.20 -9.28 -19.05
C SER A 222 1.98 -10.59 -18.96
N PHE A 223 3.16 -10.59 -18.32
CA PHE A 223 3.96 -11.81 -18.16
C PHE A 223 3.24 -12.86 -17.32
N MET A 224 2.55 -12.46 -16.26
CA MET A 224 1.78 -13.35 -15.41
C MET A 224 0.62 -13.99 -16.20
N LEU A 225 -0.16 -13.20 -16.93
CA LEU A 225 -1.27 -13.72 -17.73
C LEU A 225 -0.80 -14.66 -18.85
N ILE A 226 0.32 -14.35 -19.50
CA ILE A 226 0.94 -15.23 -20.50
C ILE A 226 1.40 -16.53 -19.84
N GLY A 227 2.10 -16.45 -18.71
CA GLY A 227 2.56 -17.62 -17.97
C GLY A 227 1.42 -18.52 -17.52
N ILE A 228 0.39 -17.93 -16.91
CA ILE A 228 -0.83 -18.64 -16.51
C ILE A 228 -1.53 -19.24 -17.75
N GLY A 229 -1.62 -18.49 -18.84
CA GLY A 229 -2.18 -18.97 -20.09
C GLY A 229 -1.49 -20.22 -20.61
N ILE A 230 -0.16 -20.23 -20.63
CA ILE A 230 0.64 -21.40 -21.04
C ILE A 230 0.37 -22.60 -20.13
N VAL A 231 0.33 -22.41 -18.82
CA VAL A 231 0.03 -23.46 -17.84
C VAL A 231 -1.36 -24.02 -18.07
N LEU A 232 -2.37 -23.15 -18.22
CA LEU A 232 -3.76 -23.57 -18.44
C LEU A 232 -3.94 -24.28 -19.80
N ILE A 233 -3.26 -23.82 -20.86
CA ILE A 233 -3.27 -24.48 -22.18
C ILE A 233 -2.73 -25.91 -22.04
N THR A 234 -1.63 -26.07 -21.31
CA THR A 234 -1.01 -27.38 -21.11
C THR A 234 -1.91 -28.30 -20.28
N LEU A 235 -2.50 -27.74 -19.20
CA LEU A 235 -3.36 -28.51 -18.29
C LEU A 235 -4.68 -28.94 -18.95
N PHE A 236 -5.38 -28.00 -19.57
CA PHE A 236 -6.69 -28.27 -20.19
C PHE A 236 -6.58 -28.91 -21.57
N ARG A 237 -5.39 -28.90 -22.17
CA ARG A 237 -5.20 -29.31 -23.58
C ARG A 237 -6.19 -28.59 -24.49
N SER A 238 -6.28 -27.29 -24.36
CA SER A 238 -7.22 -26.42 -25.07
C SER A 238 -6.64 -25.03 -25.17
N LEU A 239 -6.93 -24.31 -26.24
CA LEU A 239 -6.65 -22.88 -26.38
C LEU A 239 -7.86 -22.02 -25.97
N ILE A 240 -9.07 -22.53 -26.10
CA ILE A 240 -10.29 -21.76 -25.85
C ILE A 240 -10.59 -21.62 -24.35
N MET A 241 -10.44 -22.73 -23.60
CA MET A 241 -10.72 -22.71 -22.17
C MET A 241 -9.90 -21.67 -21.40
N PRO A 242 -8.58 -21.59 -21.56
CA PRO A 242 -7.77 -20.56 -20.88
C PRO A 242 -8.20 -19.14 -21.18
N ILE A 243 -8.57 -18.85 -22.43
CA ILE A 243 -8.94 -17.50 -22.85
C ILE A 243 -10.15 -17.00 -22.05
N TYR A 244 -11.24 -17.76 -21.99
CA TYR A 244 -12.42 -17.29 -21.26
C TYR A 244 -12.25 -17.37 -19.75
N VAL A 245 -11.43 -18.31 -19.23
CA VAL A 245 -11.07 -18.34 -17.80
C VAL A 245 -10.32 -17.08 -17.43
N ILE A 246 -9.25 -16.73 -18.15
CA ILE A 246 -8.47 -15.51 -17.90
C ILE A 246 -9.34 -14.26 -18.06
N ALA A 247 -10.15 -14.20 -19.12
CA ALA A 247 -11.07 -13.06 -19.33
C ALA A 247 -12.07 -12.90 -18.18
N SER A 248 -12.60 -14.01 -17.65
CA SER A 248 -13.52 -13.99 -16.51
C SER A 248 -12.83 -13.52 -15.21
N LEU A 249 -11.56 -13.86 -15.02
CA LEU A 249 -10.78 -13.42 -13.87
C LEU A 249 -10.47 -11.93 -13.93
N ILE A 250 -10.07 -11.45 -15.11
CA ILE A 250 -9.86 -10.03 -15.36
C ILE A 250 -11.14 -9.24 -15.09
N LEU A 251 -12.28 -9.71 -15.58
CA LEU A 251 -13.58 -9.09 -15.31
C LEU A 251 -13.90 -9.06 -13.82
N THR A 252 -13.64 -10.17 -13.11
CA THR A 252 -13.85 -10.27 -11.67
C THR A 252 -12.98 -9.28 -10.92
N TYR A 253 -11.70 -9.16 -11.30
CA TYR A 253 -10.78 -8.21 -10.71
C TYR A 253 -11.27 -6.78 -10.86
N PHE A 254 -11.61 -6.33 -12.09
CA PHE A 254 -12.08 -4.97 -12.32
C PHE A 254 -13.41 -4.68 -11.61
N THR A 255 -14.27 -5.68 -11.50
CA THR A 255 -15.51 -5.53 -10.74
C THR A 255 -15.22 -5.42 -9.24
N ALA A 256 -14.33 -6.25 -8.71
CA ALA A 256 -13.99 -6.24 -7.29
C ALA A 256 -13.29 -4.95 -6.86
N ILE A 257 -12.36 -4.44 -7.67
CA ILE A 257 -11.67 -3.18 -7.35
C ILE A 257 -12.65 -2.00 -7.44
N GLY A 258 -13.52 -1.95 -8.46
CA GLY A 258 -14.52 -0.88 -8.58
C GLY A 258 -15.53 -0.87 -7.43
N VAL A 259 -15.98 -2.05 -6.98
CA VAL A 259 -16.86 -2.16 -5.80
C VAL A 259 -16.12 -1.74 -4.52
N SER A 260 -14.85 -2.14 -4.38
CA SER A 260 -14.04 -1.75 -3.24
C SER A 260 -13.79 -0.24 -3.22
N GLU A 261 -13.47 0.36 -4.36
CA GLU A 261 -13.32 1.80 -4.50
C GLU A 261 -14.61 2.53 -4.10
N ALA A 262 -15.78 2.04 -4.56
CA ALA A 262 -17.06 2.60 -4.17
C ALA A 262 -17.28 2.52 -2.65
N ILE A 263 -16.86 1.45 -1.99
CA ILE A 263 -16.97 1.30 -0.52
C ILE A 263 -16.04 2.28 0.19
N PHE A 264 -14.75 2.31 -0.17
CA PHE A 264 -13.76 3.10 0.54
C PHE A 264 -13.89 4.59 0.24
N VAL A 265 -14.06 4.97 -1.02
CA VAL A 265 -14.13 6.39 -1.43
C VAL A 265 -15.54 6.95 -1.15
N ASN A 266 -16.60 6.33 -1.70
CA ASN A 266 -17.94 6.89 -1.59
C ASN A 266 -18.63 6.54 -0.25
N GLY A 267 -18.32 5.37 0.33
CA GLY A 267 -18.95 4.92 1.58
C GLY A 267 -18.21 5.41 2.82
N LEU A 268 -16.90 5.32 2.84
CA LEU A 268 -16.07 5.64 4.01
C LEU A 268 -15.35 7.00 3.91
N GLY A 269 -15.39 7.67 2.75
CA GLY A 269 -14.85 9.02 2.57
C GLY A 269 -13.32 9.08 2.44
N TYR A 270 -12.66 7.98 2.05
CA TYR A 270 -11.23 8.00 1.75
C TYR A 270 -10.96 8.73 0.44
N THR A 271 -9.76 9.28 0.29
CA THR A 271 -9.35 10.08 -0.88
C THR A 271 -8.99 9.25 -2.12
N GLY A 272 -8.97 7.94 -2.02
CA GLY A 272 -8.60 6.99 -3.06
C GLY A 272 -8.06 5.70 -2.45
N LEU A 273 -7.81 4.69 -3.28
CA LEU A 273 -7.11 3.47 -2.88
C LEU A 273 -5.59 3.72 -2.87
N ASN A 274 -4.88 3.00 -2.03
CA ASN A 274 -3.41 3.09 -2.00
C ASN A 274 -2.82 2.64 -3.35
N TRP A 275 -1.78 3.31 -3.85
CA TRP A 275 -1.11 3.04 -5.13
C TRP A 275 -0.69 1.57 -5.34
N ALA A 276 -0.34 0.87 -4.27
CA ALA A 276 0.08 -0.52 -4.33
C ALA A 276 -1.10 -1.52 -4.50
N ILE A 277 -2.33 -1.11 -4.15
CA ILE A 277 -3.51 -1.98 -4.14
C ILE A 277 -3.84 -2.58 -5.50
N PRO A 278 -3.85 -1.82 -6.60
CA PRO A 278 -4.16 -2.38 -7.92
C PRO A 278 -3.24 -3.54 -8.29
N PHE A 279 -1.94 -3.39 -8.06
CA PHE A 279 -0.96 -4.42 -8.37
C PHE A 279 -1.13 -5.68 -7.50
N PHE A 280 -1.09 -5.53 -6.19
CA PHE A 280 -1.14 -6.68 -5.28
C PHE A 280 -2.49 -7.42 -5.34
N SER A 281 -3.59 -6.68 -5.41
CA SER A 281 -4.91 -7.29 -5.52
C SER A 281 -5.09 -8.00 -6.87
N PHE A 282 -4.55 -7.47 -7.97
CA PHE A 282 -4.56 -8.14 -9.27
C PHE A 282 -3.86 -9.50 -9.19
N VAL A 283 -2.61 -9.52 -8.71
CA VAL A 283 -1.84 -10.76 -8.56
C VAL A 283 -2.58 -11.79 -7.71
N MET A 284 -3.12 -11.35 -6.56
CA MET A 284 -3.82 -12.24 -5.63
C MET A 284 -5.13 -12.77 -6.21
N VAL A 285 -5.96 -11.91 -6.79
CA VAL A 285 -7.25 -12.32 -7.38
C VAL A 285 -7.06 -13.27 -8.54
N ILE A 286 -6.09 -13.01 -9.44
CA ILE A 286 -5.83 -13.89 -10.56
C ILE A 286 -5.28 -15.23 -10.07
N ALA A 287 -4.29 -15.25 -9.17
CA ALA A 287 -3.71 -16.48 -8.64
C ALA A 287 -4.78 -17.36 -7.97
N LEU A 288 -5.56 -16.78 -7.03
CA LEU A 288 -6.59 -17.52 -6.31
C LEU A 288 -7.74 -17.97 -7.21
N GLY A 289 -8.16 -17.11 -8.16
CA GLY A 289 -9.25 -17.45 -9.06
C GLY A 289 -8.88 -18.51 -10.10
N VAL A 290 -7.63 -18.56 -10.55
CA VAL A 290 -7.12 -19.61 -11.44
C VAL A 290 -7.27 -20.99 -10.79
N ASP A 291 -6.90 -21.12 -9.52
CA ASP A 291 -6.99 -22.40 -8.80
C ASP A 291 -8.43 -22.96 -8.80
N TYR A 292 -9.43 -22.12 -8.51
CA TYR A 292 -10.83 -22.53 -8.55
C TYR A 292 -11.28 -22.93 -9.96
N SER A 293 -10.80 -22.22 -10.97
CA SER A 293 -11.08 -22.57 -12.36
C SER A 293 -10.45 -23.89 -12.75
N ILE A 294 -9.23 -24.14 -12.31
CA ILE A 294 -8.54 -25.42 -12.56
C ILE A 294 -9.36 -26.57 -12.00
N PHE A 295 -9.80 -26.50 -10.74
CA PHE A 295 -10.61 -27.55 -10.13
C PHE A 295 -11.88 -27.86 -10.93
N LEU A 296 -12.60 -26.81 -11.36
CA LEU A 296 -13.83 -26.99 -12.12
C LEU A 296 -13.58 -27.53 -13.53
N MET A 297 -12.61 -26.95 -14.24
CA MET A 297 -12.36 -27.26 -15.65
C MET A 297 -11.61 -28.57 -15.83
N ASP A 298 -10.75 -28.95 -14.90
CA ASP A 298 -10.10 -30.26 -14.90
C ASP A 298 -11.15 -31.37 -14.70
N ARG A 299 -12.06 -31.16 -13.76
CA ARG A 299 -13.18 -32.09 -13.56
C ARG A 299 -14.11 -32.13 -14.77
N PHE A 300 -14.35 -31.01 -15.43
CA PHE A 300 -15.10 -30.98 -16.70
C PHE A 300 -14.38 -31.79 -17.80
N ASN A 301 -13.05 -31.70 -17.86
CA ASN A 301 -12.24 -32.45 -18.79
C ASN A 301 -12.32 -34.01 -18.59
N GLU A 302 -12.46 -34.45 -17.35
CA GLU A 302 -12.63 -35.87 -17.07
C GLU A 302 -13.91 -36.48 -17.73
N TYR A 303 -14.94 -35.62 -17.89
CA TYR A 303 -16.22 -36.04 -18.51
C TYR A 303 -16.28 -35.77 -20.03
N ARG A 304 -15.13 -35.72 -20.72
CA ARG A 304 -14.99 -35.37 -22.14
C ARG A 304 -15.85 -36.24 -23.11
N GLY A 305 -16.17 -37.47 -22.74
CA GLY A 305 -17.02 -38.37 -23.52
C GLY A 305 -18.52 -38.17 -23.35
N GLN A 306 -18.95 -37.23 -22.49
CA GLN A 306 -20.38 -36.96 -22.26
C GLN A 306 -20.82 -35.69 -23.03
N PRO A 307 -22.14 -35.53 -23.25
CA PRO A 307 -22.66 -34.27 -23.76
C PRO A 307 -22.18 -33.10 -22.92
N VAL A 308 -21.72 -32.01 -23.55
CA VAL A 308 -21.07 -30.84 -22.88
C VAL A 308 -21.89 -30.35 -21.70
N LYS A 309 -23.23 -30.30 -21.82
CA LYS A 309 -24.11 -29.86 -20.74
C LYS A 309 -24.05 -30.80 -19.53
N GLU A 310 -24.07 -32.13 -19.76
CA GLU A 310 -24.05 -33.14 -18.69
C GLU A 310 -22.69 -33.22 -18.03
N ALA A 311 -21.62 -33.13 -18.81
CA ALA A 311 -20.25 -33.06 -18.34
C ALA A 311 -20.06 -31.86 -17.39
N MET A 312 -20.55 -30.68 -17.79
CA MET A 312 -20.43 -29.47 -16.96
C MET A 312 -21.26 -29.54 -15.69
N LEU A 313 -22.49 -30.06 -15.74
CA LEU A 313 -23.33 -30.24 -14.55
C LEU A 313 -22.70 -31.26 -13.58
N SER A 314 -22.12 -32.35 -14.09
CA SER A 314 -21.41 -33.33 -13.26
C SER A 314 -20.16 -32.74 -12.60
N ALA A 315 -19.39 -31.96 -13.34
CA ALA A 315 -18.23 -31.23 -12.78
C ALA A 315 -18.64 -30.26 -11.66
N MET A 316 -19.68 -29.47 -11.89
CA MET A 316 -20.21 -28.52 -10.91
C MET A 316 -20.74 -29.23 -9.65
N LYS A 317 -21.48 -30.34 -9.82
CA LYS A 317 -22.00 -31.14 -8.70
C LYS A 317 -20.88 -31.67 -7.82
N ASN A 318 -19.78 -32.12 -8.42
CA ASN A 318 -18.68 -32.74 -7.68
C ASN A 318 -17.72 -31.72 -7.08
N MET A 319 -17.47 -30.59 -7.77
CA MET A 319 -16.50 -29.59 -7.34
C MET A 319 -17.14 -28.39 -6.62
N GLY A 320 -18.44 -28.14 -6.80
CA GLY A 320 -19.09 -26.97 -6.25
C GLY A 320 -18.95 -26.85 -4.73
N THR A 321 -19.12 -27.95 -4.00
CA THR A 321 -18.97 -27.94 -2.54
C THR A 321 -17.53 -27.68 -2.11
N VAL A 322 -16.55 -28.26 -2.83
CA VAL A 322 -15.12 -28.08 -2.54
C VAL A 322 -14.72 -26.64 -2.77
N ILE A 323 -15.09 -26.08 -3.93
CA ILE A 323 -14.79 -24.70 -4.29
C ILE A 323 -15.43 -23.72 -3.28
N MET A 324 -16.70 -23.96 -2.93
CA MET A 324 -17.41 -23.12 -1.98
C MET A 324 -16.78 -23.15 -0.58
N SER A 325 -16.44 -24.34 -0.10
CA SER A 325 -15.77 -24.49 1.20
C SER A 325 -14.43 -23.81 1.24
N ALA A 326 -13.63 -23.98 0.18
CA ALA A 326 -12.33 -23.32 0.06
C ALA A 326 -12.46 -21.79 0.02
N ALA A 327 -13.44 -21.27 -0.73
CA ALA A 327 -13.69 -19.83 -0.82
C ALA A 327 -14.15 -19.23 0.53
N ILE A 328 -14.98 -19.95 1.30
CA ILE A 328 -15.42 -19.51 2.64
C ILE A 328 -14.23 -19.47 3.60
N ILE A 329 -13.39 -20.52 3.60
CA ILE A 329 -12.20 -20.59 4.47
C ILE A 329 -11.24 -19.45 4.13
N LEU A 330 -10.95 -19.28 2.85
CA LEU A 330 -10.03 -18.25 2.40
C LEU A 330 -10.61 -16.83 2.62
N GLY A 331 -11.88 -16.62 2.32
CA GLY A 331 -12.57 -15.37 2.62
C GLY A 331 -12.56 -15.05 4.12
N GLY A 332 -12.74 -16.04 4.98
CA GLY A 332 -12.60 -15.90 6.43
C GLY A 332 -11.19 -15.50 6.87
N THR A 333 -10.16 -16.04 6.20
CA THR A 333 -8.75 -15.68 6.46
C THR A 333 -8.50 -14.20 6.13
N PHE A 334 -8.99 -13.73 4.98
CA PHE A 334 -8.87 -12.31 4.62
C PHE A 334 -9.76 -11.41 5.50
N ALA A 335 -10.94 -11.88 5.90
CA ALA A 335 -11.79 -11.14 6.84
C ALA A 335 -11.12 -10.93 8.20
N ALA A 336 -10.26 -11.86 8.64
CA ALA A 336 -9.46 -11.70 9.85
C ALA A 336 -8.43 -10.56 9.78
N MET A 337 -8.13 -10.03 8.58
CA MET A 337 -7.26 -8.84 8.42
C MET A 337 -8.02 -7.53 8.66
N MET A 338 -9.36 -7.53 8.60
CA MET A 338 -10.19 -6.32 8.77
C MET A 338 -9.98 -5.60 10.12
N PRO A 339 -9.84 -6.29 11.27
CA PRO A 339 -9.62 -5.63 12.55
C PRO A 339 -8.21 -5.04 12.73
N SER A 340 -7.30 -5.18 11.75
CA SER A 340 -5.91 -4.71 11.87
C SER A 340 -5.78 -3.19 12.05
N GLY A 341 -6.78 -2.40 11.58
CA GLY A 341 -6.70 -0.94 11.55
C GLY A 341 -5.74 -0.36 10.50
N VAL A 342 -5.05 -1.22 9.75
CA VAL A 342 -4.17 -0.79 8.64
C VAL A 342 -5.00 -0.73 7.36
N VAL A 343 -5.22 0.48 6.85
CA VAL A 343 -6.12 0.75 5.71
C VAL A 343 -5.76 -0.11 4.50
N THR A 344 -4.48 -0.17 4.12
CA THR A 344 -4.01 -0.98 2.98
C THR A 344 -4.36 -2.46 3.11
N LEU A 345 -4.25 -3.03 4.32
CA LEU A 345 -4.64 -4.43 4.57
C LEU A 345 -6.15 -4.62 4.48
N MET A 346 -6.93 -3.65 4.96
CA MET A 346 -8.39 -3.66 4.85
C MET A 346 -8.84 -3.57 3.38
N GLU A 347 -8.21 -2.71 2.58
CA GLU A 347 -8.48 -2.57 1.16
C GLU A 347 -8.21 -3.87 0.40
N ILE A 348 -7.00 -4.46 0.57
CA ILE A 348 -6.65 -5.75 -0.06
C ILE A 348 -7.63 -6.84 0.36
N ALA A 349 -7.90 -6.96 1.66
CA ALA A 349 -8.82 -7.98 2.17
C ALA A 349 -10.23 -7.82 1.57
N THR A 350 -10.74 -6.59 1.49
CA THR A 350 -12.05 -6.28 0.91
C THR A 350 -12.11 -6.68 -0.57
N ILE A 351 -11.12 -6.31 -1.37
CA ILE A 351 -11.07 -6.65 -2.79
C ILE A 351 -11.05 -8.17 -2.97
N ILE A 352 -10.21 -8.88 -2.21
CA ILE A 352 -10.11 -10.33 -2.34
C ILE A 352 -11.40 -11.03 -1.91
N ILE A 353 -12.03 -10.60 -0.81
CA ILE A 353 -13.32 -11.17 -0.37
C ILE A 353 -14.40 -10.95 -1.44
N ILE A 354 -14.50 -9.72 -1.98
CA ILE A 354 -15.46 -9.41 -3.04
C ILE A 354 -15.16 -10.25 -4.28
N ALA A 355 -13.90 -10.34 -4.70
CA ALA A 355 -13.50 -11.14 -5.85
C ALA A 355 -13.83 -12.62 -5.65
N LEU A 356 -13.54 -13.21 -4.48
CA LEU A 356 -13.87 -14.58 -4.14
C LEU A 356 -15.38 -14.83 -4.19
N LEU A 357 -16.17 -13.95 -3.60
CA LEU A 357 -17.63 -14.06 -3.63
C LEU A 357 -18.18 -13.94 -5.04
N LEU A 358 -17.73 -12.96 -5.83
CA LEU A 358 -18.14 -12.80 -7.22
C LEU A 358 -17.76 -14.04 -8.05
N TYR A 359 -16.53 -14.50 -7.88
CA TYR A 359 -16.03 -15.61 -8.67
C TYR A 359 -16.74 -16.92 -8.34
N THR A 360 -16.89 -17.24 -7.08
CA THR A 360 -17.46 -18.52 -6.64
C THR A 360 -18.99 -18.57 -6.72
N LEU A 361 -19.69 -17.45 -6.52
CA LEU A 361 -21.16 -17.42 -6.55
C LEU A 361 -21.74 -17.10 -7.92
N PHE A 362 -21.02 -16.35 -8.77
CA PHE A 362 -21.55 -15.89 -10.05
C PHE A 362 -20.74 -16.40 -11.23
N VAL A 363 -19.41 -16.24 -11.22
CA VAL A 363 -18.59 -16.53 -12.39
C VAL A 363 -18.53 -18.05 -12.63
N LEU A 364 -18.13 -18.81 -11.64
CA LEU A 364 -18.01 -20.26 -11.76
C LEU A 364 -19.34 -20.98 -11.98
N PRO A 365 -20.44 -20.68 -11.26
CA PRO A 365 -21.68 -21.43 -11.46
C PRO A 365 -22.57 -20.91 -12.59
N LEU A 366 -22.40 -19.67 -13.04
CA LEU A 366 -23.26 -19.08 -14.08
C LEU A 366 -22.48 -18.76 -15.35
N PHE A 367 -21.43 -17.96 -15.25
CA PHE A 367 -20.73 -17.41 -16.42
C PHE A 367 -19.92 -18.48 -17.15
N ILE A 368 -19.10 -19.25 -16.43
CA ILE A 368 -18.28 -20.33 -17.01
C ILE A 368 -19.15 -21.40 -17.70
N PRO A 369 -20.21 -21.95 -17.09
CA PRO A 369 -21.07 -22.92 -17.74
C PRO A 369 -21.76 -22.40 -19.00
N VAL A 370 -22.16 -21.13 -19.02
CA VAL A 370 -22.71 -20.49 -20.23
C VAL A 370 -21.69 -20.46 -21.35
N LEU A 371 -20.45 -20.07 -21.07
CA LEU A 371 -19.36 -20.06 -22.05
C LEU A 371 -19.02 -21.45 -22.53
N VAL A 372 -18.88 -22.41 -21.61
CA VAL A 372 -18.64 -23.85 -21.96
C VAL A 372 -19.71 -24.38 -22.90
N ARG A 373 -20.97 -24.07 -22.64
CA ARG A 373 -22.09 -24.45 -23.49
C ARG A 373 -22.06 -23.75 -24.85
N THR A 374 -21.72 -22.48 -24.89
CA THR A 374 -21.66 -21.68 -26.11
C THR A 374 -20.57 -22.19 -27.05
N PHE A 375 -19.40 -22.47 -26.52
CA PHE A 375 -18.31 -23.04 -27.33
C PHE A 375 -18.48 -24.53 -27.65
N GLY A 376 -19.29 -25.28 -26.89
CA GLY A 376 -19.61 -26.68 -27.17
C GLY A 376 -18.37 -27.54 -27.35
N LYS A 377 -18.29 -28.30 -28.47
CA LYS A 377 -17.13 -29.16 -28.80
C LYS A 377 -15.85 -28.32 -29.06
N ALA A 378 -15.96 -27.04 -29.41
CA ALA A 378 -14.81 -26.19 -29.62
C ALA A 378 -14.00 -25.91 -28.35
N ASN A 379 -14.55 -26.17 -27.16
CA ASN A 379 -13.79 -26.06 -25.90
C ASN A 379 -12.46 -26.82 -25.93
N TRP A 380 -12.36 -27.91 -26.69
CA TRP A 380 -11.12 -28.70 -26.78
C TRP A 380 -10.27 -28.41 -28.02
N TRP A 381 -10.56 -27.33 -28.75
CA TRP A 381 -9.74 -26.92 -29.89
C TRP A 381 -8.33 -26.47 -29.44
N PRO A 382 -7.24 -26.84 -30.16
CA PRO A 382 -7.15 -27.68 -31.38
C PRO A 382 -7.09 -29.17 -31.14
N PHE A 383 -7.10 -29.66 -29.90
CA PHE A 383 -6.94 -31.05 -29.51
C PHE A 383 -8.30 -31.80 -29.49
N ILE A 384 -9.14 -31.54 -30.48
CA ILE A 384 -10.45 -32.19 -30.59
C ILE A 384 -10.25 -33.66 -30.79
N TYR A 385 -10.77 -34.49 -29.86
CA TYR A 385 -10.77 -35.95 -29.98
C TYR A 385 -11.74 -36.34 -31.09
N LYS A 386 -11.25 -37.05 -32.12
CA LYS A 386 -12.15 -37.76 -33.03
C LYS A 386 -12.72 -38.94 -32.26
N GLU A 387 -14.02 -38.93 -31.99
CA GLU A 387 -14.72 -40.15 -31.63
C GLU A 387 -14.49 -41.12 -32.78
N ASN A 388 -13.84 -42.26 -32.51
CA ASN A 388 -13.88 -43.39 -33.42
C ASN A 388 -15.33 -43.87 -33.40
N GLU A 389 -16.02 -43.75 -34.53
CA GLU A 389 -17.29 -44.37 -34.82
C GLU A 389 -17.22 -45.89 -34.64
#